data_549cfe71052efbd1d5722f6dc34a62ee
#
_entry.id   549cfe71052efbd1d5722f6dc34a62ee
#
_cell.length_a   1.000
_cell.length_b   1.000
_cell.length_c   1.000
_cell.angle_alpha   90.00
_cell.angle_beta   90.00
_cell.angle_gamma   90.00
#
_symmetry.space_group_name_H-M   'P 1'
#
loop_
_entity.id
_entity.type
_entity.pdbx_description
1 polymer ?
#
loop_
_entity_poly.entity_id
_entity_poly.type
_entity_poly.pdbx_seq_one_letter_code
_entity_poly.pdbx_strand_id
1 'polypeptide(L)'
;MAKTTDHEIVSIYPFNDEQVNEMMTHSMECVLMWATKDSWPVGVTHAFVWENDKIWLTFAEHRHRTAAIKRNPKVSVNVSSMGYGPGASEALPKGAITFKGTGEFHNDDETKFWFYELLANKLNPGNPDGVAYWKDFLDS
;
A
#
# COMPACT_ATOMS: atom_id res chain seq x y z
N MET A 1 -13.15 18.18 -22.22
CA MET A 1 -13.38 16.81 -21.68
C MET A 1 -12.19 15.94 -22.01
N ALA A 2 -11.61 15.34 -21.00
CA ALA A 2 -10.51 14.42 -21.23
C ALA A 2 -10.99 13.21 -22.02
N LYS A 3 -10.22 12.82 -23.04
CA LYS A 3 -10.50 11.58 -23.75
C LYS A 3 -10.12 10.40 -22.87
N THR A 4 -11.06 9.47 -22.73
CA THR A 4 -10.85 8.25 -21.99
C THR A 4 -10.48 7.16 -22.96
N THR A 5 -9.20 7.01 -23.30
CA THR A 5 -8.77 5.88 -24.10
C THR A 5 -8.59 4.65 -23.22
N ASP A 6 -7.71 4.71 -22.25
CA ASP A 6 -7.45 3.60 -21.34
C ASP A 6 -7.80 3.93 -19.89
N HIS A 7 -8.71 4.87 -19.71
CA HIS A 7 -9.14 5.28 -18.37
C HIS A 7 -10.62 5.06 -18.19
N GLU A 8 -11.00 4.52 -17.07
CA GLU A 8 -12.38 4.52 -16.64
C GLU A 8 -12.76 5.87 -16.08
N ILE A 9 -13.99 6.28 -16.29
CA ILE A 9 -14.57 7.39 -15.53
C ILE A 9 -15.03 6.78 -14.21
N VAL A 10 -14.23 6.95 -13.18
CA VAL A 10 -14.39 6.18 -11.94
C VAL A 10 -15.01 6.98 -10.81
N SER A 11 -15.17 8.29 -10.95
CA SER A 11 -15.68 9.06 -9.84
C SER A 11 -16.51 10.25 -10.26
N ILE A 12 -17.71 10.32 -9.71
CA ILE A 12 -18.57 11.50 -9.74
C ILE A 12 -18.25 12.39 -8.53
N TYR A 13 -17.72 11.81 -7.46
CA TYR A 13 -17.40 12.48 -6.20
C TYR A 13 -15.94 12.21 -5.84
N PRO A 14 -14.99 12.87 -6.52
CA PRO A 14 -13.57 12.63 -6.26
C PRO A 14 -13.18 13.10 -4.85
N PHE A 15 -12.24 12.37 -4.24
CA PHE A 15 -11.65 12.80 -2.97
C PHE A 15 -10.73 14.00 -3.19
N ASN A 16 -10.72 14.91 -2.21
CA ASN A 16 -9.70 15.95 -2.14
C ASN A 16 -8.42 15.40 -1.51
N ASP A 17 -7.34 16.19 -1.51
CA ASP A 17 -6.04 15.75 -1.01
C ASP A 17 -6.08 15.34 0.48
N GLU A 18 -6.86 16.06 1.29
CA GLU A 18 -7.02 15.73 2.71
C GLU A 18 -7.69 14.37 2.89
N GLN A 19 -8.74 14.10 2.13
CA GLN A 19 -9.44 12.81 2.18
C GLN A 19 -8.57 11.66 1.70
N VAL A 20 -7.77 11.87 0.64
CA VAL A 20 -6.79 10.90 0.19
C VAL A 20 -5.81 10.59 1.31
N ASN A 21 -5.25 11.62 1.93
CA ASN A 21 -4.28 11.44 3.02
C ASN A 21 -4.90 10.70 4.22
N GLU A 22 -6.15 11.01 4.57
CA GLU A 22 -6.85 10.33 5.66
C GLU A 22 -7.06 8.85 5.35
N MET A 23 -7.53 8.52 4.16
CA MET A 23 -7.72 7.12 3.77
C MET A 23 -6.41 6.35 3.74
N MET A 24 -5.37 6.93 3.17
CA MET A 24 -4.07 6.28 3.07
C MET A 24 -3.40 6.09 4.43
N THR A 25 -3.64 7.00 5.37
CA THR A 25 -3.11 6.90 6.73
C THR A 25 -3.83 5.84 7.55
N HIS A 26 -5.15 5.75 7.41
CA HIS A 26 -5.98 4.91 8.28
C HIS A 26 -6.31 3.54 7.72
N SER A 27 -6.21 3.32 6.42
CA SER A 27 -6.40 1.98 5.87
C SER A 27 -5.23 1.08 6.25
N MET A 28 -5.54 -0.12 6.73
CA MET A 28 -4.55 -1.08 7.23
C MET A 28 -3.97 -1.94 6.12
N GLU A 29 -4.67 -2.02 5.00
CA GLU A 29 -4.28 -2.90 3.91
C GLU A 29 -4.55 -2.30 2.55
N CYS A 30 -3.80 -2.75 1.57
CA CYS A 30 -3.97 -2.41 0.17
C CYS A 30 -3.97 -3.68 -0.66
N VAL A 31 -4.35 -3.55 -1.93
CA VAL A 31 -4.13 -4.62 -2.91
C VAL A 31 -3.03 -4.13 -3.87
N LEU A 32 -1.91 -4.83 -3.87
CA LEU A 32 -0.83 -4.61 -4.82
C LEU A 32 -1.08 -5.46 -6.06
N MET A 33 -1.08 -4.83 -7.23
CA MET A 33 -1.34 -5.48 -8.51
C MET A 33 -0.18 -5.30 -9.46
N TRP A 34 0.15 -6.37 -10.17
CA TRP A 34 1.24 -6.37 -11.15
C TRP A 34 0.88 -7.30 -12.31
N ALA A 35 1.68 -7.26 -13.37
CA ALA A 35 1.51 -8.15 -14.51
C ALA A 35 2.54 -9.28 -14.44
N THR A 36 2.10 -10.50 -14.66
CA THR A 36 3.00 -11.65 -14.79
C THR A 36 3.72 -11.60 -16.13
N LYS A 37 4.69 -12.51 -16.31
CA LYS A 37 5.42 -12.65 -17.56
C LYS A 37 4.48 -12.86 -18.76
N ASP A 38 3.39 -13.57 -18.54
CA ASP A 38 2.37 -13.85 -19.57
C ASP A 38 1.28 -12.79 -19.62
N SER A 39 1.52 -11.63 -19.01
CA SER A 39 0.61 -10.48 -18.99
C SER A 39 -0.70 -10.72 -18.23
N TRP A 40 -0.72 -11.68 -17.31
CA TRP A 40 -1.85 -11.79 -16.39
C TRP A 40 -1.81 -10.68 -15.35
N PRO A 41 -2.92 -9.97 -15.13
CA PRO A 41 -3.02 -9.08 -13.98
C PRO A 41 -3.27 -9.94 -12.73
N VAL A 42 -2.45 -9.73 -11.71
CA VAL A 42 -2.58 -10.43 -10.43
C VAL A 42 -2.50 -9.42 -9.30
N GLY A 43 -3.08 -9.76 -8.17
CA GLY A 43 -3.07 -8.89 -7.02
C GLY A 43 -3.04 -9.68 -5.71
N VAL A 44 -2.44 -9.08 -4.69
CA VAL A 44 -2.44 -9.64 -3.33
C VAL A 44 -2.66 -8.52 -2.32
N THR A 45 -3.28 -8.88 -1.21
CA THR A 45 -3.47 -7.97 -0.08
C THR A 45 -2.18 -7.83 0.71
N HIS A 46 -1.81 -6.59 1.02
CA HIS A 46 -0.62 -6.25 1.81
C HIS A 46 -0.94 -5.21 2.86
N ALA A 47 -0.30 -5.33 4.00
CA ALA A 47 -0.15 -4.19 4.90
C ALA A 47 0.82 -3.19 4.26
N PHE A 48 0.62 -1.91 4.50
CA PHE A 48 1.42 -0.86 3.89
C PHE A 48 1.53 0.36 4.81
N VAL A 49 2.44 1.27 4.45
CA VAL A 49 2.58 2.57 5.09
C VAL A 49 2.54 3.65 4.01
N TRP A 50 1.90 4.76 4.33
CA TRP A 50 1.82 5.96 3.49
C TRP A 50 2.75 7.02 4.06
N GLU A 51 3.88 7.27 3.38
CA GLU A 51 4.86 8.27 3.78
C GLU A 51 5.49 8.94 2.57
N ASN A 52 5.70 10.24 2.65
CA ASN A 52 6.32 11.03 1.57
C ASN A 52 5.57 10.90 0.25
N ASP A 53 4.23 10.84 0.31
CA ASP A 53 3.35 10.64 -0.84
C ASP A 53 3.67 9.36 -1.62
N LYS A 54 4.15 8.34 -0.93
CA LYS A 54 4.48 7.03 -1.48
C LYS A 54 3.86 5.92 -0.65
N ILE A 55 3.58 4.82 -1.33
CA ILE A 55 3.11 3.60 -0.70
C ILE A 55 4.31 2.70 -0.49
N TRP A 56 4.55 2.33 0.76
CA TRP A 56 5.67 1.48 1.17
C TRP A 56 5.13 0.14 1.66
N LEU A 57 5.71 -0.93 1.18
CA LEU A 57 5.36 -2.28 1.62
C LEU A 57 6.57 -3.21 1.51
N THR A 58 6.47 -4.38 2.10
CA THR A 58 7.57 -5.36 2.08
C THR A 58 7.05 -6.75 1.71
N PHE A 59 7.87 -7.48 1.02
CA PHE A 59 7.67 -8.90 0.77
C PHE A 59 9.02 -9.58 0.60
N ALA A 60 9.04 -10.89 0.80
CA ALA A 60 10.27 -11.66 0.71
C ALA A 60 10.86 -11.63 -0.71
N GLU A 61 12.18 -11.56 -0.79
CA GLU A 61 12.89 -11.44 -2.05
C GLU A 61 12.63 -12.62 -3.01
N HIS A 62 12.36 -13.80 -2.46
CA HIS A 62 12.07 -15.00 -3.24
C HIS A 62 10.62 -15.07 -3.77
N ARG A 63 9.76 -14.13 -3.40
CA ARG A 63 8.39 -14.13 -3.90
C ARG A 63 8.37 -13.90 -5.40
N HIS A 64 7.43 -14.57 -6.06
CA HIS A 64 7.25 -14.44 -7.51
C HIS A 64 7.06 -12.99 -7.96
N ARG A 65 6.37 -12.19 -7.15
CA ARG A 65 6.12 -10.77 -7.43
C ARG A 65 7.39 -9.94 -7.50
N THR A 66 8.43 -10.31 -6.77
CA THR A 66 9.71 -9.59 -6.80
C THR A 66 10.30 -9.61 -8.21
N ALA A 67 10.45 -10.78 -8.81
CA ALA A 67 10.96 -10.91 -10.16
C ALA A 67 10.05 -10.25 -11.19
N ALA A 68 8.74 -10.41 -11.01
CA ALA A 68 7.76 -9.84 -11.93
C ALA A 68 7.80 -8.31 -11.96
N ILE A 69 7.88 -7.67 -10.80
CA ILE A 69 7.93 -6.20 -10.71
C ILE A 69 9.29 -5.65 -11.14
N LYS A 70 10.38 -6.39 -10.90
CA LYS A 70 11.70 -6.01 -11.43
C LYS A 70 11.70 -6.03 -12.96
N ARG A 71 11.02 -6.99 -13.56
CA ARG A 71 10.92 -7.11 -15.01
C ARG A 71 10.00 -6.05 -15.62
N ASN A 72 8.87 -5.78 -14.97
CA ASN A 72 7.90 -4.77 -15.38
C ASN A 72 7.48 -3.96 -14.15
N PRO A 73 8.07 -2.78 -13.95
CA PRO A 73 7.84 -2.00 -12.73
C PRO A 73 6.48 -1.32 -12.65
N LYS A 74 5.68 -1.39 -13.69
CA LYS A 74 4.33 -0.81 -13.67
C LYS A 74 3.45 -1.63 -12.75
N VAL A 75 2.90 -0.96 -11.74
CA VAL A 75 2.03 -1.57 -10.73
C VAL A 75 0.80 -0.70 -10.54
N SER A 76 -0.23 -1.31 -9.98
CA SER A 76 -1.38 -0.58 -9.46
C SER A 76 -1.58 -0.95 -8.00
N VAL A 77 -2.10 -0.02 -7.23
CA VAL A 77 -2.43 -0.27 -5.82
C VAL A 77 -3.82 0.26 -5.54
N ASN A 78 -4.67 -0.60 -4.98
CA ASN A 78 -6.00 -0.20 -4.55
C ASN A 78 -6.06 -0.13 -3.03
N VAL A 79 -6.60 0.96 -2.52
CA VAL A 79 -6.85 1.18 -1.09
C VAL A 79 -8.30 1.55 -0.92
N SER A 80 -8.97 0.96 0.05
CA SER A 80 -10.38 1.25 0.28
C SER A 80 -10.70 1.46 1.74
N SER A 81 -11.85 2.06 2.00
CA SER A 81 -12.39 2.22 3.35
C SER A 81 -12.73 0.88 4.01
N MET A 82 -12.84 -0.19 3.24
CA MET A 82 -13.01 -1.54 3.80
C MET A 82 -11.77 -2.00 4.56
N GLY A 83 -10.62 -1.38 4.32
CA GLY A 83 -9.38 -1.69 5.01
C GLY A 83 -9.16 -0.95 6.33
N TYR A 84 -10.11 -0.13 6.76
CA TYR A 84 -9.99 0.54 8.06
C TYR A 84 -10.01 -0.48 9.20
N GLY A 85 -9.20 -0.22 10.23
CA GLY A 85 -9.16 -1.06 11.40
C GLY A 85 -10.41 -0.93 12.29
N PRO A 86 -10.57 -1.86 13.24
CA PRO A 86 -11.68 -1.77 14.20
C PRO A 86 -11.66 -0.46 14.97
N GLY A 87 -12.82 0.13 15.17
CA GLY A 87 -12.94 1.40 15.89
C GLY A 87 -12.58 2.64 15.08
N ALA A 88 -12.41 2.50 13.77
CA ALA A 88 -12.16 3.65 12.91
C ALA A 88 -13.32 4.65 12.97
N SER A 89 -12.99 5.94 12.91
CA SER A 89 -13.97 7.01 12.95
C SER A 89 -14.94 6.94 11.78
N GLU A 90 -16.22 7.16 12.04
CA GLU A 90 -17.24 7.27 10.99
C GLU A 90 -17.05 8.52 10.13
N ALA A 91 -16.24 9.47 10.58
CA ALA A 91 -15.95 10.69 9.83
C ALA A 91 -14.91 10.47 8.72
N LEU A 92 -14.23 9.34 8.71
CA LEU A 92 -13.24 9.04 7.66
C LEU A 92 -13.91 8.86 6.29
N PRO A 93 -13.21 9.18 5.20
CA PRO A 93 -13.75 9.02 3.84
C PRO A 93 -14.19 7.59 3.56
N LYS A 94 -15.26 7.44 2.81
CA LYS A 94 -15.78 6.13 2.37
C LYS A 94 -15.58 6.02 0.87
N GLY A 95 -15.03 4.90 0.44
CA GLY A 95 -14.81 4.62 -0.97
C GLY A 95 -13.49 3.92 -1.20
N ALA A 96 -12.94 4.10 -2.40
CA ALA A 96 -11.69 3.44 -2.79
C ALA A 96 -10.87 4.34 -3.71
N ILE A 97 -9.56 4.12 -3.70
CA ILE A 97 -8.60 4.82 -4.55
C ILE A 97 -7.74 3.77 -5.25
N THR A 98 -7.56 3.93 -6.56
CA THR A 98 -6.59 3.12 -7.28
C THR A 98 -5.48 4.01 -7.79
N PHE A 99 -4.25 3.66 -7.44
CA PHE A 99 -3.04 4.32 -7.90
C PHE A 99 -2.40 3.51 -9.01
N LYS A 100 -1.89 4.20 -10.02
CA LYS A 100 -0.99 3.60 -11.01
C LYS A 100 0.39 4.21 -10.79
N GLY A 101 1.41 3.37 -10.77
CA GLY A 101 2.75 3.85 -10.51
C GLY A 101 3.82 2.86 -10.90
N THR A 102 5.02 3.15 -10.48
CA THR A 102 6.17 2.26 -10.71
C THR A 102 6.74 1.78 -9.40
N GLY A 103 7.06 0.49 -9.35
CA GLY A 103 7.71 -0.11 -8.20
C GLY A 103 9.19 0.23 -8.18
N GLU A 104 9.69 0.61 -7.00
CA GLU A 104 11.09 0.88 -6.75
C GLU A 104 11.52 0.07 -5.54
N PHE A 105 12.63 -0.65 -5.67
CA PHE A 105 13.11 -1.53 -4.60
C PHE A 105 14.21 -0.86 -3.79
N HIS A 106 14.09 -0.98 -2.46
CA HIS A 106 15.10 -0.52 -1.52
C HIS A 106 15.55 -1.71 -0.68
N ASN A 107 16.85 -1.94 -0.62
CA ASN A 107 17.42 -3.07 0.11
C ASN A 107 18.49 -2.64 1.12
N ASP A 108 18.63 -1.34 1.37
CA ASP A 108 19.55 -0.83 2.37
C ASP A 108 18.93 -0.91 3.78
N ASP A 109 19.75 -1.15 4.77
CA ASP A 109 19.30 -1.35 6.15
C ASP A 109 18.60 -0.11 6.71
N GLU A 110 19.09 1.09 6.39
CA GLU A 110 18.49 2.33 6.88
C GLU A 110 17.02 2.45 6.47
N THR A 111 16.72 2.23 5.19
CA THR A 111 15.35 2.28 4.67
C THR A 111 14.50 1.16 5.23
N LYS A 112 15.04 -0.06 5.32
CA LYS A 112 14.30 -1.21 5.84
C LYS A 112 13.91 -1.01 7.30
N PHE A 113 14.83 -0.60 8.15
CA PHE A 113 14.53 -0.40 9.58
C PHE A 113 13.60 0.78 9.81
N TRP A 114 13.75 1.85 9.05
CA TRP A 114 12.81 2.95 9.07
C TRP A 114 11.38 2.49 8.75
N PHE A 115 11.23 1.71 7.69
CA PHE A 115 9.94 1.17 7.28
C PHE A 115 9.37 0.19 8.31
N TYR A 116 10.19 -0.72 8.82
CA TYR A 116 9.74 -1.70 9.82
C TYR A 116 9.19 -1.01 11.06
N GLU A 117 9.82 0.06 11.49
CA GLU A 117 9.33 0.82 12.63
C GLU A 117 7.96 1.45 12.34
N LEU A 118 7.82 2.09 11.20
CA LEU A 118 6.55 2.69 10.80
C LEU A 118 5.44 1.65 10.71
N LEU A 119 5.69 0.53 10.07
CA LEU A 119 4.70 -0.52 9.90
C LEU A 119 4.33 -1.16 11.24
N ALA A 120 5.32 -1.48 12.06
CA ALA A 120 5.09 -2.09 13.37
C ALA A 120 4.23 -1.19 14.26
N ASN A 121 4.49 0.12 14.25
CA ASN A 121 3.70 1.09 15.01
C ASN A 121 2.27 1.24 14.45
N LYS A 122 2.13 1.24 13.14
CA LYS A 122 0.80 1.31 12.51
C LYS A 122 -0.07 0.11 12.88
N LEU A 123 0.52 -1.08 12.90
CA LEU A 123 -0.20 -2.32 13.20
C LEU A 123 -0.44 -2.54 14.70
N ASN A 124 0.30 -1.85 15.56
CA ASN A 124 0.25 -2.04 17.01
C ASN A 124 0.19 -0.68 17.74
N PRO A 125 -0.83 0.14 17.47
CA PRO A 125 -0.89 1.48 18.08
C PRO A 125 -1.01 1.38 19.59
N GLY A 126 -0.11 2.08 20.31
CA GLY A 126 -0.10 2.10 21.77
C GLY A 126 0.31 0.79 22.45
N ASN A 127 0.91 -0.13 21.71
CA ASN A 127 1.35 -1.44 22.24
C ASN A 127 2.84 -1.64 21.97
N PRO A 128 3.73 -1.22 22.89
CA PRO A 128 5.17 -1.36 22.68
C PRO A 128 5.65 -2.81 22.49
N ASP A 129 5.05 -3.76 23.19
CA ASP A 129 5.41 -5.18 23.05
C ASP A 129 5.07 -5.71 21.67
N GLY A 130 3.91 -5.32 21.14
CA GLY A 130 3.50 -5.67 19.79
C GLY A 130 4.41 -5.05 18.73
N VAL A 131 4.82 -3.80 18.93
CA VAL A 131 5.78 -3.12 18.04
C VAL A 131 7.10 -3.88 18.01
N ALA A 132 7.64 -4.25 19.19
CA ALA A 132 8.89 -5.00 19.28
C ALA A 132 8.79 -6.35 18.57
N TYR A 133 7.70 -7.07 18.78
CA TYR A 133 7.45 -8.36 18.12
C TYR A 133 7.44 -8.23 16.59
N TRP A 134 6.74 -7.25 16.08
CA TRP A 134 6.63 -7.04 14.63
C TRP A 134 7.95 -6.60 14.00
N LYS A 135 8.72 -5.77 14.69
CA LYS A 135 10.05 -5.37 14.20
C LYS A 135 10.97 -6.59 14.06
N ASP A 136 10.97 -7.47 15.05
CA ASP A 136 11.77 -8.70 14.99
C ASP A 136 11.27 -9.63 13.87
N PHE A 137 9.98 -9.77 13.74
CA PHE A 137 9.37 -10.59 12.70
C PHE A 137 9.73 -10.10 11.28
N LEU A 138 9.65 -8.80 11.06
CA LEU A 138 9.95 -8.21 9.75
C LEU A 138 11.43 -8.32 9.38
N ASP A 139 12.30 -8.32 10.38
CA ASP A 139 13.75 -8.41 10.18
C ASP A 139 14.25 -9.85 10.07
N SER A 140 13.41 -10.84 10.31
CA SER A 140 13.80 -12.24 10.29
C SER A 140 13.94 -12.86 8.89
#